data_e32b694bde8e7bf3176a2d4e9e09cdf6
#
_entry.id   e32b694bde8e7bf3176a2d4e9e09cdf6
#
_cell.length_a   1.000
_cell.length_b   1.000
_cell.length_c   1.000
_cell.angle_alpha   90.00
_cell.angle_beta   90.00
_cell.angle_gamma   90.00
#
_symmetry.space_group_name_H-M   'P 1'
#
loop_
_entity.id
_entity.type
_entity.pdbx_description
1 polymer ?
#
loop_
_entity_poly.entity_id
_entity_poly.type
_entity_poly.pdbx_seq_one_letter_code
_entity_poly.pdbx_strand_id
1 'polypeptide(L)'
;MLALLAFPTAGSRAAADPAACAPVRLSNVGWTDAEAVTAVAATLFEALGYAPRTPMLALTMTYVAMRDRRVDAFLSNWEPSGSTPIAPFLADGSVERLATNLSGAHYTLAVPDYVWQAGLRDYRDIAAWGSRLGYMIFGLEAGNDGNALVLDMIRANQFQLQRFRLVESSEQGMLSQVDRTIQSHRPIVFLAWEPHPMNLRFALRYLTGGDKVFGPDGGATVNTVIRRGYRTDCPNAARLLARIRFTIPDENIMMLAIQRDHMPPPQVARRWLRGHPDAWHAWLDGVTTRDGAPSLPAIRAFLAPGG
;
A
#
# COMPACT_ATOMS: atom_id res chain seq x y z
N MET A 1 2.12 -29.04 59.96
CA MET A 1 1.59 -27.84 59.26
C MET A 1 2.63 -27.42 58.24
N LEU A 2 2.41 -27.77 56.97
CA LEU A 2 3.25 -27.32 55.83
C LEU A 2 2.65 -26.04 55.29
N ALA A 3 3.36 -24.91 55.38
CA ALA A 3 2.96 -23.63 54.75
C ALA A 3 3.29 -23.67 53.26
N LEU A 4 2.28 -23.71 52.39
CA LEU A 4 2.44 -23.49 50.96
C LEU A 4 2.76 -22.02 50.73
N LEU A 5 4.01 -21.73 50.33
CA LEU A 5 4.39 -20.43 49.78
C LEU A 5 3.86 -20.31 48.35
N ALA A 6 2.81 -19.54 48.16
CA ALA A 6 2.33 -19.14 46.84
C ALA A 6 3.30 -18.11 46.25
N PHE A 7 4.07 -18.49 45.24
CA PHE A 7 4.84 -17.54 44.41
C PHE A 7 3.87 -16.82 43.47
N PRO A 8 3.86 -15.48 43.45
CA PRO A 8 3.09 -14.79 42.44
C PRO A 8 3.72 -15.06 41.08
N THR A 9 2.95 -15.62 40.16
CA THR A 9 3.31 -15.72 38.76
C THR A 9 3.36 -14.28 38.22
N ALA A 10 4.56 -13.73 38.08
CA ALA A 10 4.78 -12.48 37.35
C ALA A 10 4.38 -12.73 35.90
N GLY A 11 3.17 -12.34 35.52
CA GLY A 11 2.75 -12.29 34.12
C GLY A 11 3.79 -11.45 33.35
N SER A 12 4.42 -12.07 32.34
CA SER A 12 5.38 -11.39 31.48
C SER A 12 4.70 -10.17 30.86
N ARG A 13 4.93 -8.99 31.46
CA ARG A 13 4.55 -7.72 30.81
C ARG A 13 5.34 -7.64 29.53
N ALA A 14 4.65 -7.47 28.40
CA ALA A 14 5.32 -7.13 27.16
C ALA A 14 6.18 -5.89 27.43
N ALA A 15 7.46 -5.98 27.07
CA ALA A 15 8.42 -4.92 27.40
C ALA A 15 8.07 -3.63 26.65
N ALA A 16 8.14 -2.50 27.34
CA ALA A 16 8.06 -1.16 26.73
C ALA A 16 9.16 -1.00 25.67
N ASP A 17 8.83 -0.30 24.60
CA ASP A 17 9.84 0.06 23.60
C ASP A 17 10.78 1.14 24.16
N PRO A 18 12.08 1.12 23.80
CA PRO A 18 13.03 2.17 24.18
C PRO A 18 12.57 3.57 23.75
N ALA A 19 13.03 4.60 24.46
CA ALA A 19 12.72 6.00 24.12
C ALA A 19 13.11 6.37 22.68
N ALA A 20 14.15 5.75 22.12
CA ALA A 20 14.57 5.94 20.74
C ALA A 20 13.53 5.48 19.71
N CYS A 21 12.55 4.65 20.11
CA CYS A 21 11.44 4.22 19.27
C CYS A 21 10.23 5.17 19.30
N ALA A 22 10.28 6.24 20.08
CA ALA A 22 9.19 7.22 20.12
C ALA A 22 8.84 7.77 18.72
N PRO A 23 9.79 8.21 17.87
CA PRO A 23 9.50 8.50 16.49
C PRO A 23 9.32 7.20 15.69
N VAL A 24 8.17 7.04 15.04
CA VAL A 24 7.91 5.98 14.05
C VAL A 24 7.77 6.64 12.68
N ARG A 25 8.70 6.36 11.77
CA ARG A 25 8.77 7.00 10.45
C ARG A 25 8.22 6.05 9.39
N LEU A 26 7.00 6.34 8.95
CA LEU A 26 6.27 5.54 7.96
C LEU A 26 6.33 6.26 6.61
N SER A 27 6.94 5.66 5.60
CA SER A 27 6.97 6.28 4.27
C SER A 27 5.59 6.30 3.63
N ASN A 28 5.32 7.41 2.94
CA ASN A 28 4.19 7.57 2.04
C ASN A 28 4.74 7.89 0.65
N VAL A 29 4.15 7.32 -0.40
CA VAL A 29 4.59 7.51 -1.78
C VAL A 29 3.61 8.35 -2.62
N GLY A 30 2.52 8.83 -1.99
CA GLY A 30 1.52 9.68 -2.62
C GLY A 30 0.44 8.93 -3.40
N TRP A 31 0.39 7.58 -3.27
CA TRP A 31 -0.75 6.80 -3.76
C TRP A 31 -1.86 6.81 -2.73
N THR A 32 -3.10 6.81 -3.18
CA THR A 32 -4.26 6.93 -2.27
C THR A 32 -4.37 5.75 -1.30
N ASP A 33 -4.03 4.52 -1.73
CA ASP A 33 -3.95 3.35 -0.85
C ASP A 33 -2.85 3.54 0.22
N ALA A 34 -1.66 3.96 -0.19
CA ALA A 34 -0.54 4.22 0.72
C ALA A 34 -0.89 5.30 1.75
N GLU A 35 -1.57 6.36 1.34
CA GLU A 35 -2.07 7.41 2.25
C GLU A 35 -3.05 6.85 3.28
N ALA A 36 -4.01 6.03 2.83
CA ALA A 36 -5.03 5.43 3.68
C ALA A 36 -4.42 4.51 4.75
N VAL A 37 -3.65 3.49 4.32
CA VAL A 37 -3.08 2.50 5.25
C VAL A 37 -2.03 3.08 6.17
N THR A 38 -1.21 4.03 5.66
CA THR A 38 -0.21 4.73 6.47
C THR A 38 -0.88 5.61 7.53
N ALA A 39 -1.98 6.29 7.19
CA ALA A 39 -2.73 7.09 8.16
C ALA A 39 -3.35 6.24 9.26
N VAL A 40 -3.86 5.04 8.95
CA VAL A 40 -4.37 4.10 9.96
C VAL A 40 -3.25 3.67 10.91
N ALA A 41 -2.10 3.25 10.38
CA ALA A 41 -0.94 2.85 11.19
C ALA A 41 -0.45 4.02 12.06
N ALA A 42 -0.32 5.23 11.48
CA ALA A 42 0.09 6.42 12.22
C ALA A 42 -0.87 6.76 13.35
N THR A 43 -2.19 6.69 13.10
CA THR A 43 -3.22 6.94 14.10
C THR A 43 -3.13 5.96 15.27
N LEU A 44 -2.88 4.67 14.99
CA LEU A 44 -2.68 3.67 16.05
C LEU A 44 -1.40 3.94 16.84
N PHE A 45 -0.29 4.29 16.19
CA PHE A 45 0.94 4.66 16.88
C PHE A 45 0.77 5.89 17.77
N GLU A 46 0.09 6.93 17.27
CA GLU A 46 -0.21 8.12 18.07
C GLU A 46 -0.99 7.76 19.33
N ALA A 47 -2.06 6.97 19.20
CA ALA A 47 -2.88 6.51 20.31
C ALA A 47 -2.10 5.65 21.34
N LEU A 48 -1.04 4.95 20.88
CA LEU A 48 -0.16 4.15 21.74
C LEU A 48 1.00 4.95 22.33
N GLY A 49 1.05 6.27 22.15
CA GLY A 49 2.07 7.15 22.75
C GLY A 49 3.39 7.22 21.99
N TYR A 50 3.40 6.84 20.71
CA TYR A 50 4.51 7.11 19.78
C TYR A 50 4.31 8.46 19.09
N ALA A 51 5.36 8.94 18.39
CA ALA A 51 5.33 10.16 17.59
C ALA A 51 5.48 9.81 16.09
N PRO A 52 4.40 9.38 15.42
CA PRO A 52 4.48 8.99 14.02
C PRO A 52 4.84 10.17 13.12
N ARG A 53 5.62 9.90 12.07
CA ARG A 53 5.96 10.82 10.99
C ARG A 53 5.76 10.11 9.67
N THR A 54 5.15 10.79 8.71
CA THR A 54 4.80 10.20 7.40
C THR A 54 5.44 10.99 6.26
N PRO A 55 6.79 10.92 6.08
CA PRO A 55 7.46 11.61 4.98
C PRO A 55 6.97 11.05 3.63
N MET A 56 6.70 11.96 2.68
CA MET A 56 6.39 11.59 1.30
C MET A 56 7.69 11.47 0.50
N LEU A 57 7.94 10.31 -0.08
CA LEU A 57 9.16 9.98 -0.82
C LEU A 57 8.77 9.20 -2.08
N ALA A 58 9.57 9.33 -3.15
CA ALA A 58 9.44 8.39 -4.28
C ALA A 58 9.76 6.95 -3.85
N LEU A 59 9.21 5.95 -4.52
CA LEU A 59 9.31 4.53 -4.13
C LEU A 59 10.76 4.09 -3.86
N THR A 60 11.66 4.28 -4.82
CA THR A 60 13.09 3.90 -4.64
C THR A 60 13.75 4.67 -3.51
N MET A 61 13.40 5.95 -3.32
CA MET A 61 13.93 6.77 -2.22
C MET A 61 13.44 6.31 -0.86
N THR A 62 12.25 5.68 -0.79
CA THR A 62 11.77 5.02 0.41
C THR A 62 12.74 3.93 0.87
N TYR A 63 13.15 3.03 -0.03
CA TYR A 63 14.11 1.97 0.33
C TYR A 63 15.50 2.51 0.68
N VAL A 64 15.98 3.54 -0.04
CA VAL A 64 17.23 4.25 0.31
C VAL A 64 17.14 4.83 1.72
N ALA A 65 16.03 5.52 2.04
CA ALA A 65 15.81 6.11 3.37
C ALA A 65 15.68 5.04 4.48
N MET A 66 15.16 3.85 4.17
CA MET A 66 15.12 2.71 5.10
C MET A 66 16.53 2.16 5.34
N ARG A 67 17.35 1.96 4.29
CA ARG A 67 18.76 1.58 4.42
C ARG A 67 19.53 2.57 5.28
N ASP A 68 19.31 3.87 5.09
CA ASP A 68 19.94 4.95 5.82
C ASP A 68 19.31 5.22 7.21
N ARG A 69 18.37 4.35 7.65
CA ARG A 69 17.65 4.41 8.93
C ARG A 69 16.86 5.73 9.13
N ARG A 70 16.44 6.39 8.05
CA ARG A 70 15.60 7.60 8.06
C ARG A 70 14.11 7.29 7.96
N VAL A 71 13.76 6.11 7.48
CA VAL A 71 12.41 5.52 7.44
C VAL A 71 12.46 4.19 8.17
N ASP A 72 11.44 3.89 8.96
CA ASP A 72 11.35 2.65 9.74
C ASP A 72 10.52 1.58 9.04
N ALA A 73 9.42 1.98 8.39
CA ALA A 73 8.52 1.05 7.71
C ALA A 73 7.85 1.70 6.49
N PHE A 74 7.40 0.84 5.56
CA PHE A 74 6.56 1.17 4.42
C PHE A 74 5.50 0.08 4.26
N LEU A 75 4.22 0.48 4.18
CA LEU A 75 3.10 -0.46 4.22
C LEU A 75 2.54 -0.82 2.82
N SER A 76 3.00 -0.17 1.77
CA SER A 76 2.44 -0.32 0.41
C SER A 76 3.46 -0.88 -0.57
N ASN A 77 4.23 -1.91 -0.15
CA ASN A 77 5.12 -2.63 -1.05
C ASN A 77 4.31 -3.66 -1.84
N TRP A 78 3.88 -3.29 -3.05
CA TRP A 78 3.14 -4.15 -3.97
C TRP A 78 4.04 -5.21 -4.59
N GLU A 79 3.57 -6.45 -4.65
CA GLU A 79 4.26 -7.56 -5.32
C GLU A 79 3.31 -8.31 -6.23
N PRO A 80 3.77 -8.70 -7.43
CA PRO A 80 5.18 -8.78 -7.87
C PRO A 80 5.78 -7.49 -8.45
N SER A 81 5.00 -6.43 -8.71
CA SER A 81 5.49 -5.22 -9.40
C SER A 81 6.69 -4.56 -8.71
N GLY A 82 6.62 -4.42 -7.38
CA GLY A 82 7.69 -3.86 -6.56
C GLY A 82 8.90 -4.77 -6.32
N SER A 83 8.89 -6.00 -6.85
CA SER A 83 9.98 -6.96 -6.58
C SER A 83 11.33 -6.49 -7.13
N THR A 84 11.36 -5.85 -8.30
CA THR A 84 12.60 -5.33 -8.91
C THR A 84 13.19 -4.15 -8.13
N PRO A 85 12.46 -3.07 -7.85
CA PRO A 85 13.03 -1.93 -7.12
C PRO A 85 13.45 -2.26 -5.68
N ILE A 86 12.82 -3.20 -4.99
CA ILE A 86 13.22 -3.59 -3.62
C ILE A 86 14.36 -4.61 -3.59
N ALA A 87 14.59 -5.37 -4.67
CA ALA A 87 15.53 -6.51 -4.68
C ALA A 87 16.94 -6.19 -4.16
N PRO A 88 17.60 -5.07 -4.52
CA PRO A 88 18.94 -4.75 -4.00
C PRO A 88 18.97 -4.60 -2.47
N PHE A 89 17.92 -4.02 -1.90
CA PHE A 89 17.80 -3.74 -0.45
C PHE A 89 17.43 -4.99 0.35
N LEU A 90 16.74 -5.96 -0.26
CA LEU A 90 16.53 -7.28 0.33
C LEU A 90 17.83 -8.11 0.27
N ALA A 91 18.57 -8.02 -0.84
CA ALA A 91 19.80 -8.79 -1.04
C ALA A 91 20.92 -8.35 -0.07
N ASP A 92 21.06 -7.04 0.20
CA ASP A 92 22.02 -6.52 1.17
C ASP A 92 21.47 -6.55 2.62
N GLY A 93 20.21 -6.98 2.78
CA GLY A 93 19.52 -7.08 4.07
C GLY A 93 19.25 -5.75 4.74
N SER A 94 19.30 -4.61 4.04
CA SER A 94 18.97 -3.29 4.59
C SER A 94 17.47 -3.10 4.80
N VAL A 95 16.66 -3.84 4.05
CA VAL A 95 15.20 -3.90 4.18
C VAL A 95 14.78 -5.36 4.32
N GLU A 96 13.74 -5.62 5.08
CA GLU A 96 13.12 -6.94 5.25
C GLU A 96 11.61 -6.88 5.07
N ARG A 97 11.02 -7.94 4.49
CA ARG A 97 9.56 -8.12 4.47
C ARG A 97 9.10 -8.51 5.87
N LEU A 98 8.19 -7.71 6.43
CA LEU A 98 7.66 -7.96 7.77
C LEU A 98 6.43 -8.87 7.74
N ALA A 99 5.47 -8.52 6.89
CA ALA A 99 4.20 -9.25 6.78
C ALA A 99 3.44 -8.81 5.52
N THR A 100 2.62 -9.70 4.96
CA THR A 100 1.60 -9.32 3.98
C THR A 100 0.45 -8.66 4.70
N ASN A 101 0.08 -7.44 4.32
CA ASN A 101 -1.00 -6.68 4.95
C ASN A 101 -2.28 -6.62 4.10
N LEU A 102 -2.18 -6.89 2.78
CA LEU A 102 -3.33 -7.05 1.89
C LEU A 102 -3.09 -8.23 0.95
N SER A 103 -4.09 -9.08 0.78
CA SER A 103 -4.12 -10.20 -0.18
C SER A 103 -5.32 -10.08 -1.10
N GLY A 104 -5.22 -10.70 -2.29
CA GLY A 104 -6.29 -10.66 -3.28
C GLY A 104 -6.36 -9.33 -4.04
N ALA A 105 -5.32 -8.51 -3.96
CA ALA A 105 -5.16 -7.31 -4.77
C ALA A 105 -4.95 -7.68 -6.25
N HIS A 106 -5.18 -6.72 -7.14
CA HIS A 106 -4.99 -6.87 -8.56
C HIS A 106 -4.25 -5.65 -9.13
N TYR A 107 -3.26 -5.84 -10.00
CA TYR A 107 -2.52 -4.77 -10.62
C TYR A 107 -2.05 -5.16 -12.01
N THR A 108 -2.53 -4.48 -13.05
CA THR A 108 -2.14 -4.73 -14.43
C THR A 108 -2.63 -3.58 -15.34
N LEU A 109 -2.58 -3.74 -16.67
CA LEU A 109 -3.18 -2.80 -17.62
C LEU A 109 -4.69 -3.02 -17.73
N ALA A 110 -5.44 -1.93 -17.86
CA ALA A 110 -6.87 -1.94 -18.07
C ALA A 110 -7.29 -1.03 -19.24
N VAL A 111 -8.51 -1.27 -19.71
CA VAL A 111 -9.18 -0.49 -20.75
C VAL A 111 -10.63 -0.22 -20.31
N PRO A 112 -11.31 0.81 -20.86
CA PRO A 112 -12.75 0.95 -20.70
C PRO A 112 -13.50 -0.23 -21.30
N ASP A 113 -14.65 -0.59 -20.70
CA ASP A 113 -15.44 -1.75 -21.12
C ASP A 113 -15.83 -1.70 -22.62
N TYR A 114 -16.17 -0.52 -23.15
CA TYR A 114 -16.47 -0.40 -24.59
C TYR A 114 -15.26 -0.68 -25.50
N VAL A 115 -14.03 -0.45 -25.04
CA VAL A 115 -12.80 -0.78 -25.76
C VAL A 115 -12.58 -2.29 -25.73
N TRP A 116 -12.83 -2.91 -24.57
CA TRP A 116 -12.76 -4.36 -24.41
C TRP A 116 -13.79 -5.07 -25.29
N GLN A 117 -15.02 -4.56 -25.33
CA GLN A 117 -16.10 -5.06 -26.20
C GLN A 117 -15.73 -4.95 -27.68
N ALA A 118 -15.00 -3.88 -28.05
CA ALA A 118 -14.53 -3.66 -29.42
C ALA A 118 -13.31 -4.53 -29.80
N GLY A 119 -12.78 -5.37 -28.89
CA GLY A 119 -11.78 -6.40 -29.18
C GLY A 119 -10.39 -6.18 -28.61
N LEU A 120 -10.14 -5.16 -27.77
CA LEU A 120 -8.87 -5.02 -27.04
C LEU A 120 -9.01 -5.71 -25.67
N ARG A 121 -8.68 -6.99 -25.61
CA ARG A 121 -8.94 -7.85 -24.44
C ARG A 121 -7.67 -8.40 -23.79
N ASP A 122 -6.59 -8.50 -24.57
CA ASP A 122 -5.36 -9.16 -24.18
C ASP A 122 -4.16 -8.26 -24.51
N TYR A 123 -3.05 -8.44 -23.82
CA TYR A 123 -1.82 -7.70 -24.10
C TYR A 123 -1.37 -7.81 -25.56
N ARG A 124 -1.62 -8.97 -26.21
CA ARG A 124 -1.30 -9.20 -27.63
C ARG A 124 -2.12 -8.35 -28.58
N ASP A 125 -3.26 -7.85 -28.14
CA ASP A 125 -4.13 -7.00 -28.98
C ASP A 125 -3.64 -5.55 -29.02
N ILE A 126 -2.87 -5.09 -28.00
CA ILE A 126 -2.49 -3.67 -27.82
C ILE A 126 -1.81 -3.12 -29.09
N ALA A 127 -0.88 -3.87 -29.69
CA ALA A 127 -0.14 -3.42 -30.86
C ALA A 127 -1.05 -3.12 -32.06
N ALA A 128 -2.08 -3.93 -32.29
CA ALA A 128 -3.05 -3.73 -33.38
C ALA A 128 -3.93 -2.47 -33.16
N TRP A 129 -4.06 -2.02 -31.93
CA TRP A 129 -4.77 -0.80 -31.56
C TRP A 129 -3.88 0.44 -31.56
N GLY A 130 -2.60 0.33 -31.88
CA GLY A 130 -1.60 1.39 -31.73
C GLY A 130 -2.01 2.74 -32.29
N SER A 131 -2.49 2.81 -33.53
CA SER A 131 -2.93 4.09 -34.13
C SER A 131 -4.13 4.71 -33.41
N ARG A 132 -5.09 3.90 -32.95
CA ARG A 132 -6.26 4.36 -32.18
C ARG A 132 -5.88 4.84 -30.78
N LEU A 133 -4.86 4.23 -30.18
CA LEU A 133 -4.30 4.57 -28.86
C LEU A 133 -3.27 5.71 -28.94
N GLY A 134 -2.93 6.19 -30.13
CA GLY A 134 -1.85 7.15 -30.34
C GLY A 134 -0.48 6.62 -29.89
N TYR A 135 -0.33 5.29 -29.86
CA TYR A 135 0.85 4.58 -29.35
C TYR A 135 1.22 4.98 -27.92
N MET A 136 0.21 5.16 -27.04
CA MET A 136 0.39 5.56 -25.66
C MET A 136 -0.19 4.53 -24.71
N ILE A 137 0.55 4.27 -23.62
CA ILE A 137 0.08 3.61 -22.41
C ILE A 137 0.21 4.63 -21.28
N PHE A 138 -0.82 4.79 -20.46
CA PHE A 138 -0.83 5.77 -19.38
C PHE A 138 -0.46 5.09 -18.06
N GLY A 139 0.49 5.67 -17.36
CA GLY A 139 1.03 5.17 -16.11
C GLY A 139 1.01 6.21 -15.00
N LEU A 140 1.69 5.86 -13.93
CA LEU A 140 1.82 6.65 -12.71
C LEU A 140 3.07 7.57 -12.78
N GLU A 141 3.52 8.08 -11.64
CA GLU A 141 4.69 8.97 -11.58
C GLU A 141 5.99 8.27 -11.98
N ALA A 142 6.97 9.04 -12.40
CA ALA A 142 8.29 8.53 -12.75
C ALA A 142 8.91 7.77 -11.56
N GLY A 143 9.42 6.57 -11.85
CA GLY A 143 9.98 5.67 -10.83
C GLY A 143 8.97 4.76 -10.14
N ASN A 144 7.71 4.78 -10.56
CA ASN A 144 6.69 3.81 -10.15
C ASN A 144 7.06 2.40 -10.65
N ASP A 145 6.76 1.38 -9.87
CA ASP A 145 7.08 -0.02 -10.16
C ASP A 145 6.33 -0.59 -11.37
N GLY A 146 5.03 -0.30 -11.51
CA GLY A 146 4.25 -0.69 -12.69
C GLY A 146 4.72 0.02 -13.97
N ASN A 147 5.13 1.29 -13.87
CA ASN A 147 5.77 2.00 -14.97
C ASN A 147 7.04 1.28 -15.44
N ALA A 148 7.86 0.83 -14.49
CA ALA A 148 9.08 0.09 -14.82
C ALA A 148 8.77 -1.17 -15.63
N LEU A 149 7.75 -1.94 -15.25
CA LEU A 149 7.31 -3.13 -15.98
C LEU A 149 6.84 -2.78 -17.40
N VAL A 150 6.06 -1.72 -17.58
CA VAL A 150 5.60 -1.26 -18.90
C VAL A 150 6.77 -0.79 -19.76
N LEU A 151 7.71 -0.05 -19.20
CA LEU A 151 8.92 0.39 -19.91
C LEU A 151 9.81 -0.80 -20.34
N ASP A 152 9.90 -1.83 -19.50
CA ASP A 152 10.63 -3.06 -19.83
C ASP A 152 9.95 -3.83 -20.96
N MET A 153 8.62 -3.94 -20.98
CA MET A 153 7.87 -4.51 -22.10
C MET A 153 8.14 -3.76 -23.42
N ILE A 154 8.11 -2.42 -23.37
CA ILE A 154 8.35 -1.57 -24.54
C ILE A 154 9.78 -1.76 -25.05
N ARG A 155 10.79 -1.70 -24.17
CA ARG A 155 12.21 -1.87 -24.50
C ARG A 155 12.51 -3.23 -25.07
N ALA A 156 11.93 -4.28 -24.51
CA ALA A 156 12.10 -5.66 -24.95
C ALA A 156 11.21 -6.02 -26.17
N ASN A 157 10.45 -5.06 -26.71
CA ASN A 157 9.45 -5.28 -27.75
C ASN A 157 8.48 -6.44 -27.46
N GLN A 158 8.18 -6.69 -26.18
CA GLN A 158 7.15 -7.67 -25.81
C GLN A 158 5.80 -7.19 -26.37
N PHE A 159 4.98 -8.12 -26.81
CA PHE A 159 3.67 -7.83 -27.42
C PHE A 159 3.74 -6.83 -28.60
N GLN A 160 4.90 -6.68 -29.24
CA GLN A 160 5.16 -5.74 -30.37
C GLN A 160 4.96 -4.26 -29.97
N LEU A 161 5.31 -3.90 -28.72
CA LEU A 161 5.09 -2.57 -28.15
C LEU A 161 6.21 -1.56 -28.41
N GLN A 162 7.24 -1.86 -29.22
CA GLN A 162 8.39 -0.97 -29.48
C GLN A 162 8.03 0.45 -29.98
N ARG A 163 6.84 0.62 -30.57
CA ARG A 163 6.35 1.91 -31.06
C ARG A 163 5.59 2.70 -29.99
N PHE A 164 5.26 2.05 -28.88
CA PHE A 164 4.51 2.68 -27.79
C PHE A 164 5.44 3.50 -26.91
N ARG A 165 4.83 4.46 -26.23
CA ARG A 165 5.47 5.20 -25.15
C ARG A 165 4.60 5.17 -23.89
N LEU A 166 5.23 5.15 -22.75
CA LEU A 166 4.57 5.35 -21.47
C LEU A 166 4.37 6.86 -21.26
N VAL A 167 3.16 7.26 -20.88
CA VAL A 167 2.84 8.62 -20.45
C VAL A 167 2.80 8.62 -18.93
N GLU A 168 3.84 9.12 -18.32
CA GLU A 168 3.98 9.18 -16.87
C GLU A 168 3.25 10.40 -16.30
N SER A 169 2.53 10.21 -15.20
CA SER A 169 1.78 11.26 -14.49
C SER A 169 1.54 10.83 -13.05
N SER A 170 1.08 11.73 -12.18
CA SER A 170 0.56 11.31 -10.88
C SER A 170 -0.70 10.44 -11.03
N GLU A 171 -1.07 9.68 -9.99
CA GLU A 171 -2.33 8.94 -9.93
C GLU A 171 -3.51 9.80 -10.37
N GLN A 172 -3.67 10.99 -9.78
CA GLN A 172 -4.75 11.94 -10.10
C GLN A 172 -4.67 12.46 -11.54
N GLY A 173 -3.46 12.68 -12.05
CA GLY A 173 -3.23 13.12 -13.43
C GLY A 173 -3.63 12.04 -14.43
N MET A 174 -3.24 10.80 -14.19
CA MET A 174 -3.64 9.64 -14.99
C MET A 174 -5.16 9.45 -14.97
N LEU A 175 -5.78 9.43 -13.79
CA LEU A 175 -7.22 9.26 -13.65
C LEU A 175 -8.02 10.38 -14.33
N SER A 176 -7.52 11.62 -14.27
CA SER A 176 -8.11 12.74 -14.98
C SER A 176 -8.04 12.56 -16.51
N GLN A 177 -6.95 11.98 -17.01
CA GLN A 177 -6.83 11.63 -18.43
C GLN A 177 -7.77 10.50 -18.83
N VAL A 178 -7.87 9.45 -17.99
CA VAL A 178 -8.82 8.33 -18.19
C VAL A 178 -10.25 8.86 -18.28
N ASP A 179 -10.65 9.71 -17.33
CA ASP A 179 -11.98 10.32 -17.29
C ASP A 179 -12.31 11.08 -18.58
N ARG A 180 -11.44 12.03 -18.97
CA ARG A 180 -11.62 12.81 -20.22
C ARG A 180 -11.70 11.92 -21.45
N THR A 181 -10.92 10.83 -21.48
CA THR A 181 -10.88 9.93 -22.64
C THR A 181 -12.14 9.09 -22.71
N ILE A 182 -12.64 8.60 -21.55
CA ILE A 182 -13.92 7.87 -21.45
C ILE A 182 -15.09 8.77 -21.85
N GLN A 183 -15.16 10.00 -21.34
CA GLN A 183 -16.21 10.96 -21.70
C GLN A 183 -16.23 11.28 -23.20
N SER A 184 -15.07 11.24 -23.86
CA SER A 184 -14.95 11.41 -25.31
C SER A 184 -15.14 10.12 -26.10
N HIS A 185 -15.45 9.00 -25.41
CA HIS A 185 -15.62 7.65 -25.99
C HIS A 185 -14.43 7.20 -26.84
N ARG A 186 -13.20 7.61 -26.48
CA ARG A 186 -11.96 7.24 -27.17
C ARG A 186 -11.25 6.10 -26.43
N PRO A 187 -10.48 5.26 -27.14
CA PRO A 187 -9.74 4.17 -26.50
C PRO A 187 -8.55 4.71 -25.67
N ILE A 188 -8.31 4.05 -24.56
CA ILE A 188 -7.16 4.29 -23.67
C ILE A 188 -6.74 2.96 -23.03
N VAL A 189 -5.43 2.78 -22.84
CA VAL A 189 -4.82 1.72 -22.04
C VAL A 189 -4.04 2.38 -20.91
N PHE A 190 -4.22 1.93 -19.68
CA PHE A 190 -3.60 2.54 -18.51
C PHE A 190 -3.36 1.53 -17.39
N LEU A 191 -2.45 1.85 -16.48
CA LEU A 191 -2.25 1.08 -15.25
C LEU A 191 -3.48 1.21 -14.35
N ALA A 192 -3.99 0.07 -13.89
CA ALA A 192 -5.13 0.02 -12.98
C ALA A 192 -4.94 -1.07 -11.93
N TRP A 193 -5.52 -0.87 -10.77
CA TRP A 193 -5.38 -1.78 -9.63
C TRP A 193 -6.64 -1.85 -8.77
N GLU A 194 -6.72 -2.89 -7.97
CA GLU A 194 -7.74 -3.09 -6.95
C GLU A 194 -7.03 -3.48 -5.63
N PRO A 195 -7.35 -2.82 -4.51
CA PRO A 195 -8.46 -1.86 -4.29
C PRO A 195 -8.19 -0.50 -4.90
N HIS A 196 -9.18 0.08 -5.57
CA HIS A 196 -9.18 1.48 -5.98
C HIS A 196 -10.57 1.95 -6.42
N PRO A 197 -11.01 3.18 -6.04
CA PRO A 197 -12.30 3.74 -6.44
C PRO A 197 -12.54 3.86 -7.94
N MET A 198 -11.47 3.87 -8.77
CA MET A 198 -11.61 3.87 -10.23
C MET A 198 -12.46 2.70 -10.74
N ASN A 199 -12.39 1.53 -10.07
CA ASN A 199 -13.15 0.33 -10.43
C ASN A 199 -14.67 0.50 -10.20
N LEU A 200 -15.06 1.41 -9.32
CA LEU A 200 -16.46 1.78 -9.07
C LEU A 200 -16.91 2.95 -9.96
N ARG A 201 -15.97 3.85 -10.29
CA ARG A 201 -16.24 5.07 -11.05
C ARG A 201 -16.33 4.83 -12.55
N PHE A 202 -15.49 3.95 -13.07
CA PHE A 202 -15.38 3.65 -14.49
C PHE A 202 -15.77 2.19 -14.76
N ALA A 203 -16.48 1.94 -15.85
CA ALA A 203 -16.67 0.59 -16.36
C ALA A 203 -15.36 0.13 -17.01
N LEU A 204 -14.53 -0.58 -16.26
CA LEU A 204 -13.21 -1.04 -16.67
C LEU A 204 -13.16 -2.54 -16.92
N ARG A 205 -12.21 -2.96 -17.74
CA ARG A 205 -11.79 -4.35 -17.90
C ARG A 205 -10.27 -4.43 -17.84
N TYR A 206 -9.77 -5.32 -17.00
CA TYR A 206 -8.36 -5.67 -16.97
C TYR A 206 -8.00 -6.53 -18.17
N LEU A 207 -6.83 -6.29 -18.75
CA LEU A 207 -6.34 -7.07 -19.89
C LEU A 207 -5.75 -8.40 -19.43
N THR A 208 -6.02 -9.47 -20.15
CA THR A 208 -5.42 -10.80 -19.96
C THR A 208 -4.06 -10.92 -20.66
N GLY A 209 -3.29 -11.98 -20.36
CA GLY A 209 -2.03 -12.29 -21.05
C GLY A 209 -0.82 -11.52 -20.54
N GLY A 210 -0.95 -10.76 -19.46
CA GLY A 210 0.14 -10.06 -18.80
C GLY A 210 0.86 -10.84 -17.70
N ASP A 211 0.57 -12.13 -17.53
CA ASP A 211 1.00 -12.95 -16.38
C ASP A 211 2.51 -12.96 -16.11
N LYS A 212 3.30 -12.95 -17.19
CA LYS A 212 4.77 -12.93 -17.06
C LYS A 212 5.34 -11.58 -16.62
N VAL A 213 4.50 -10.55 -16.62
CA VAL A 213 4.89 -9.16 -16.30
C VAL A 213 4.34 -8.75 -14.96
N PHE A 214 3.02 -8.88 -14.77
CA PHE A 214 2.30 -8.40 -13.59
C PHE A 214 1.92 -9.53 -12.62
N GLY A 215 2.32 -10.78 -12.88
CA GLY A 215 1.89 -11.95 -12.11
C GLY A 215 0.64 -12.61 -12.69
N PRO A 216 0.33 -13.85 -12.27
CA PRO A 216 -0.81 -14.62 -12.76
C PRO A 216 -2.12 -13.82 -12.63
N ASP A 217 -2.82 -13.65 -13.73
CA ASP A 217 -4.07 -12.86 -13.84
C ASP A 217 -3.96 -11.42 -13.29
N GLY A 218 -2.74 -10.86 -13.19
CA GLY A 218 -2.51 -9.56 -12.55
C GLY A 218 -2.66 -9.59 -11.03
N GLY A 219 -2.72 -10.78 -10.43
CA GLY A 219 -2.87 -10.95 -8.98
C GLY A 219 -1.69 -10.37 -8.21
N ALA A 220 -1.98 -9.64 -7.14
CA ALA A 220 -1.00 -8.95 -6.32
C ALA A 220 -1.24 -9.14 -4.83
N THR A 221 -0.18 -8.93 -4.06
CA THR A 221 -0.21 -8.78 -2.60
C THR A 221 0.49 -7.49 -2.22
N VAL A 222 0.10 -6.91 -1.09
CA VAL A 222 0.78 -5.75 -0.53
C VAL A 222 1.45 -6.15 0.77
N ASN A 223 2.72 -5.78 0.91
CA ASN A 223 3.53 -6.15 2.06
C ASN A 223 3.97 -4.92 2.86
N THR A 224 3.94 -5.07 4.17
CA THR A 224 4.68 -4.18 5.07
C THR A 224 6.14 -4.58 5.04
N VAL A 225 7.02 -3.63 4.72
CA VAL A 225 8.47 -3.80 4.78
C VAL A 225 9.05 -2.86 5.84
N ILE A 226 10.14 -3.28 6.47
CA ILE A 226 10.81 -2.53 7.54
C ILE A 226 12.32 -2.45 7.30
N ARG A 227 12.97 -1.45 7.88
CA ARG A 227 14.44 -1.36 7.88
C ARG A 227 15.09 -2.48 8.70
N ARG A 228 16.32 -2.82 8.35
CA ARG A 228 17.14 -3.76 9.13
C ARG A 228 17.13 -3.44 10.62
N GLY A 229 16.91 -4.46 11.42
CA GLY A 229 17.01 -4.41 12.88
C GLY A 229 15.80 -3.76 13.57
N TYR A 230 14.78 -3.29 12.83
CA TYR A 230 13.63 -2.63 13.46
C TYR A 230 12.89 -3.55 14.44
N ARG A 231 12.79 -4.85 14.14
CA ARG A 231 12.18 -5.84 15.05
C ARG A 231 12.90 -5.92 16.40
N THR A 232 14.21 -5.77 16.40
CA THR A 232 15.05 -5.85 17.62
C THR A 232 15.09 -4.51 18.32
N ASP A 233 15.23 -3.42 17.55
CA ASP A 233 15.31 -2.07 18.10
C ASP A 233 14.00 -1.64 18.78
N CYS A 234 12.83 -1.93 18.13
CA CYS A 234 11.48 -1.48 18.53
C CYS A 234 10.48 -2.64 18.43
N PRO A 235 10.59 -3.64 19.30
CA PRO A 235 9.84 -4.89 19.18
C PRO A 235 8.32 -4.73 19.30
N ASN A 236 7.84 -3.79 20.11
CA ASN A 236 6.40 -3.54 20.25
C ASN A 236 5.82 -2.83 19.02
N ALA A 237 6.52 -1.82 18.50
CA ALA A 237 6.14 -1.15 17.25
C ALA A 237 6.17 -2.12 16.05
N ALA A 238 7.21 -2.94 15.93
CA ALA A 238 7.31 -3.95 14.88
C ALA A 238 6.19 -5.01 14.97
N ARG A 239 5.79 -5.39 16.20
CA ARG A 239 4.67 -6.33 16.43
C ARG A 239 3.36 -5.75 15.92
N LEU A 240 3.06 -4.48 16.18
CA LEU A 240 1.86 -3.83 15.65
C LEU A 240 1.89 -3.86 14.11
N LEU A 241 2.98 -3.40 13.50
CA LEU A 241 3.12 -3.40 12.04
C LEU A 241 2.97 -4.80 11.43
N ALA A 242 3.48 -5.83 12.11
CA ALA A 242 3.37 -7.22 11.65
C ALA A 242 1.95 -7.77 11.70
N ARG A 243 1.04 -7.14 12.43
CA ARG A 243 -0.35 -7.60 12.63
C ARG A 243 -1.39 -6.81 11.85
N ILE A 244 -1.07 -5.61 11.37
CA ILE A 244 -1.98 -4.81 10.55
C ILE A 244 -2.34 -5.59 9.27
N ARG A 245 -3.64 -5.73 9.03
CA ARG A 245 -4.22 -6.40 7.86
C ARG A 245 -5.42 -5.62 7.37
N PHE A 246 -5.49 -5.44 6.08
CA PHE A 246 -6.63 -4.83 5.43
C PHE A 246 -7.33 -5.84 4.51
N THR A 247 -8.57 -5.54 4.16
CA THR A 247 -9.31 -6.21 3.11
C THR A 247 -9.53 -5.24 1.95
N ILE A 248 -9.83 -5.78 0.77
CA ILE A 248 -10.18 -4.96 -0.41
C ILE A 248 -11.32 -3.96 -0.09
N PRO A 249 -12.42 -4.36 0.58
CA PRO A 249 -13.47 -3.41 0.99
C PRO A 249 -12.97 -2.30 1.93
N ASP A 250 -12.10 -2.61 2.90
CA ASP A 250 -11.59 -1.62 3.84
C ASP A 250 -10.84 -0.50 3.12
N GLU A 251 -9.91 -0.87 2.25
CA GLU A 251 -9.13 0.12 1.51
C GLU A 251 -10.01 0.90 0.52
N ASN A 252 -10.91 0.24 -0.19
CA ASN A 252 -11.86 0.91 -1.09
C ASN A 252 -12.69 1.98 -0.36
N ILE A 253 -13.20 1.68 0.85
CA ILE A 253 -13.96 2.65 1.65
C ILE A 253 -13.11 3.85 2.04
N MET A 254 -11.87 3.60 2.50
CA MET A 254 -10.96 4.66 2.92
C MET A 254 -10.52 5.52 1.74
N MET A 255 -10.11 4.90 0.64
CA MET A 255 -9.70 5.59 -0.58
C MET A 255 -10.83 6.41 -1.18
N LEU A 256 -12.07 5.90 -1.16
CA LEU A 256 -13.24 6.62 -1.63
C LEU A 256 -13.48 7.91 -0.81
N ALA A 257 -13.32 7.84 0.52
CA ALA A 257 -13.44 9.00 1.39
C ALA A 257 -12.33 10.05 1.12
N ILE A 258 -11.12 9.61 0.79
CA ILE A 258 -10.00 10.50 0.41
C ILE A 258 -10.28 11.15 -0.94
N GLN A 259 -10.60 10.37 -1.97
CA GLN A 259 -10.68 10.87 -3.35
C GLN A 259 -11.98 11.62 -3.65
N ARG A 260 -13.13 11.06 -3.24
CA ARG A 260 -14.44 11.63 -3.55
C ARG A 260 -14.87 12.69 -2.54
N ASP A 261 -14.70 12.38 -1.25
CA ASP A 261 -15.18 13.26 -0.18
C ASP A 261 -14.09 14.28 0.25
N HIS A 262 -12.90 14.22 -0.37
CA HIS A 262 -11.73 15.06 -0.07
C HIS A 262 -11.38 15.12 1.42
N MET A 263 -11.63 14.00 2.12
CA MET A 263 -11.36 13.91 3.55
C MET A 263 -9.86 13.68 3.78
N PRO A 264 -9.21 14.45 4.66
CA PRO A 264 -7.80 14.24 4.99
C PRO A 264 -7.55 12.82 5.50
N PRO A 265 -6.48 12.12 5.05
CA PRO A 265 -6.19 10.74 5.43
C PRO A 265 -6.23 10.47 6.95
N PRO A 266 -5.71 11.34 7.85
CA PRO A 266 -5.84 11.12 9.30
C PRO A 266 -7.30 11.11 9.81
N GLN A 267 -8.19 11.90 9.21
CA GLN A 267 -9.61 11.90 9.56
C GLN A 267 -10.30 10.62 9.06
N VAL A 268 -9.94 10.17 7.84
CA VAL A 268 -10.42 8.89 7.29
C VAL A 268 -10.00 7.74 8.21
N ALA A 269 -8.74 7.70 8.61
CA ALA A 269 -8.20 6.68 9.51
C ALA A 269 -8.94 6.64 10.86
N ARG A 270 -9.12 7.79 11.50
CA ARG A 270 -9.90 7.88 12.77
C ARG A 270 -11.34 7.42 12.60
N ARG A 271 -12.00 7.82 11.50
CA ARG A 271 -13.38 7.42 11.19
C ARG A 271 -13.47 5.92 10.96
N TRP A 272 -12.54 5.35 10.16
CA TRP A 272 -12.51 3.93 9.87
C TRP A 272 -12.26 3.10 11.13
N LEU A 273 -11.27 3.46 11.95
CA LEU A 273 -10.96 2.79 13.22
C LEU A 273 -12.13 2.80 14.20
N ARG A 274 -12.90 3.91 14.28
CA ARG A 274 -14.12 3.97 15.11
C ARG A 274 -15.19 2.98 14.63
N GLY A 275 -15.31 2.77 13.34
CA GLY A 275 -16.31 1.88 12.74
C GLY A 275 -15.91 0.40 12.71
N HIS A 276 -14.63 0.08 12.93
CA HIS A 276 -14.08 -1.28 12.75
C HIS A 276 -13.28 -1.75 13.99
N PRO A 277 -13.88 -1.76 15.19
CA PRO A 277 -13.16 -2.14 16.42
C PRO A 277 -12.59 -3.56 16.36
N ASP A 278 -13.28 -4.50 15.73
CA ASP A 278 -12.85 -5.89 15.67
C ASP A 278 -11.54 -6.06 14.88
N ALA A 279 -11.31 -5.26 13.84
CA ALA A 279 -10.08 -5.30 13.06
C ALA A 279 -8.86 -4.96 13.93
N TRP A 280 -8.85 -3.79 14.56
CA TRP A 280 -7.69 -3.35 15.33
C TRP A 280 -7.57 -4.03 16.69
N HIS A 281 -8.64 -4.59 17.28
CA HIS A 281 -8.53 -5.47 18.44
C HIS A 281 -7.60 -6.64 18.16
N ALA A 282 -7.79 -7.32 17.02
CA ALA A 282 -6.91 -8.43 16.61
C ALA A 282 -5.45 -7.99 16.38
N TRP A 283 -5.25 -6.77 15.88
CA TRP A 283 -3.89 -6.24 15.65
C TRP A 283 -3.14 -5.90 16.93
N LEU A 284 -3.86 -5.61 18.01
CA LEU A 284 -3.29 -5.23 19.31
C LEU A 284 -2.94 -6.42 20.22
N ASP A 285 -3.16 -7.66 19.79
CA ASP A 285 -2.80 -8.82 20.59
C ASP A 285 -1.28 -8.85 20.87
N GLY A 286 -0.91 -8.81 22.17
CA GLY A 286 0.47 -8.71 22.63
C GLY A 286 1.14 -7.36 22.37
N VAL A 287 0.41 -6.35 21.90
CA VAL A 287 0.89 -4.96 21.73
C VAL A 287 0.53 -4.15 22.98
N THR A 288 1.46 -3.29 23.41
CA THR A 288 1.28 -2.36 24.51
C THR A 288 1.36 -0.92 24.01
N THR A 289 1.07 0.05 24.87
CA THR A 289 1.54 1.42 24.64
C THR A 289 3.08 1.43 24.65
N ARG A 290 3.68 2.49 24.15
CA ARG A 290 5.15 2.64 24.09
C ARG A 290 5.81 2.47 25.47
N ASP A 291 5.15 2.90 26.54
CA ASP A 291 5.62 2.80 27.94
C ASP A 291 5.19 1.50 28.64
N GLY A 292 4.57 0.55 27.95
CA GLY A 292 4.23 -0.77 28.44
C GLY A 292 2.86 -0.89 29.12
N ALA A 293 2.01 0.14 29.04
CA ALA A 293 0.62 0.06 29.52
C ALA A 293 -0.28 -0.74 28.56
N PRO A 294 -1.48 -1.19 28.97
CA PRO A 294 -2.43 -1.88 28.10
C PRO A 294 -2.87 -1.01 26.90
N SER A 295 -2.79 -1.56 25.69
CA SER A 295 -3.08 -0.84 24.44
C SER A 295 -4.57 -0.52 24.25
N LEU A 296 -5.47 -1.46 24.57
CA LEU A 296 -6.91 -1.30 24.32
C LEU A 296 -7.53 -0.06 24.99
N PRO A 297 -7.29 0.21 26.30
CA PRO A 297 -7.79 1.44 26.91
C PRO A 297 -7.26 2.71 26.26
N ALA A 298 -5.99 2.73 25.87
CA ALA A 298 -5.35 3.89 25.22
C ALA A 298 -6.01 4.18 23.86
N ILE A 299 -6.19 3.16 23.02
CA ILE A 299 -6.85 3.32 21.70
C ILE A 299 -8.31 3.77 21.88
N ARG A 300 -9.06 3.16 22.81
CA ARG A 300 -10.46 3.55 23.05
C ARG A 300 -10.58 5.01 23.52
N ALA A 301 -9.72 5.43 24.42
CA ALA A 301 -9.70 6.82 24.89
C ALA A 301 -9.37 7.80 23.77
N PHE A 302 -8.38 7.47 22.92
CA PHE A 302 -7.96 8.28 21.79
C PHE A 302 -9.02 8.40 20.69
N LEU A 303 -9.78 7.33 20.44
CA LEU A 303 -10.85 7.30 19.44
C LEU A 303 -12.19 7.83 19.95
N ALA A 304 -12.34 8.14 21.23
CA ALA A 304 -13.57 8.69 21.78
C ALA A 304 -13.96 10.03 21.13
N PRO A 305 -15.26 10.36 21.04
CA PRO A 305 -15.69 11.68 20.58
C PRO A 305 -15.10 12.78 21.49
N GLY A 306 -14.33 13.70 20.91
CA GLY A 306 -13.67 14.79 21.66
C GLY A 306 -12.24 14.51 22.13
N GLY A 307 -11.66 13.34 21.74
CA GLY A 307 -10.25 13.02 21.95
C GLY A 307 -9.36 13.52 20.82
#